data_8850ba258a373f2b9b818ca01bb8a444
#
_entry.id   8850ba258a373f2b9b818ca01bb8a444
#
_cell.length_a   1.000
_cell.length_b   1.000
_cell.length_c   1.000
_cell.angle_alpha   90.00
_cell.angle_beta   90.00
_cell.angle_gamma   90.00
#
_symmetry.space_group_name_H-M   'P 1'
#
loop_
_entity.id
_entity.type
_entity.pdbx_description
1 polymer ?
#
loop_
_entity_poly.entity_id
_entity_poly.type
_entity_poly.pdbx_seq_one_letter_code
_entity_poly.pdbx_strand_id
1 'polypeptide(L)'
;MALTLLQIINNTQAELGLPQSVTVKGNTDLTTVQMFSLANRMLDEMRRLHPTGWSSMMSEFQIVVTTPKILTGNVTNNSPVVTNIQPNTTGITANFWTLAGSQIPQAARVLSVDNANQVTLTMEATGAASNTPLTFSQDTYPYPTDYDWTQNRTQWDRSNRWELLGPDSAQMDQWHRSGIVATGPRRHWRRIGHLANQFRIWPQPAELANPLQLAFEYLSLNAVAVHGSVTTSSQYFVNDDDQPFLDDQAIVMGIKYKFWEVKGFNFGNMKNEWLDYVETLIARDEGAGTLQLAKRQSPIFLSPSNVQDGFFPGPVGPSAP
;
A
#
# COMPACT_ATOMS: atom_id res chain seq x y z
N MET A 1 22.72 7.66 -16.83
CA MET A 1 22.46 6.18 -16.87
C MET A 1 22.75 5.71 -15.46
N ALA A 2 21.83 5.01 -14.81
CA ALA A 2 22.04 4.54 -13.44
C ALA A 2 23.20 3.55 -13.38
N LEU A 3 24.00 3.63 -12.30
CA LEU A 3 25.12 2.72 -12.09
C LEU A 3 24.61 1.34 -11.65
N THR A 4 25.32 0.29 -12.05
CA THR A 4 25.05 -1.06 -11.53
C THR A 4 25.68 -1.24 -10.15
N LEU A 5 25.23 -2.24 -9.38
CA LEU A 5 25.82 -2.59 -8.09
C LEU A 5 27.34 -2.75 -8.19
N LEU A 6 27.82 -3.48 -9.21
CA LEU A 6 29.26 -3.67 -9.42
C LEU A 6 29.98 -2.35 -9.63
N GLN A 7 29.40 -1.43 -10.40
CA GLN A 7 30.00 -0.11 -10.62
C GLN A 7 29.98 0.74 -9.35
N ILE A 8 28.91 0.71 -8.56
CA ILE A 8 28.81 1.41 -7.27
C ILE A 8 29.90 0.93 -6.30
N ILE A 9 30.05 -0.39 -6.16
CA ILE A 9 31.09 -0.97 -5.30
C ILE A 9 32.49 -0.62 -5.81
N ASN A 10 32.75 -0.75 -7.11
CA ASN A 10 34.06 -0.42 -7.69
C ASN A 10 34.40 1.06 -7.56
N ASN A 11 33.45 1.97 -7.72
CA ASN A 11 33.63 3.39 -7.47
C ASN A 11 34.00 3.65 -6.00
N THR A 12 33.28 3.01 -5.07
CA THR A 12 33.59 3.13 -3.64
C THR A 12 34.99 2.59 -3.32
N GLN A 13 35.37 1.44 -3.88
CA GLN A 13 36.70 0.84 -3.71
C GLN A 13 37.79 1.75 -4.25
N ALA A 14 37.60 2.34 -5.44
CA ALA A 14 38.55 3.27 -6.04
C ALA A 14 38.74 4.51 -5.17
N GLU A 15 37.68 5.11 -4.63
CA GLU A 15 37.77 6.26 -3.73
C GLU A 15 38.48 5.94 -2.40
N LEU A 16 38.37 4.69 -1.95
CA LEU A 16 39.04 4.20 -0.73
C LEU A 16 40.47 3.69 -0.98
N GLY A 17 40.93 3.67 -2.23
CA GLY A 17 42.26 3.13 -2.60
C GLY A 17 42.34 1.61 -2.47
N LEU A 18 41.21 0.91 -2.59
CA LEU A 18 41.12 -0.54 -2.52
C LEU A 18 41.12 -1.16 -3.93
N PRO A 19 41.52 -2.42 -4.08
CA PRO A 19 41.45 -3.11 -5.38
C PRO A 19 39.99 -3.30 -5.79
N GLN A 20 39.70 -3.07 -7.08
CA GLN A 20 38.36 -3.26 -7.65
C GLN A 20 38.01 -4.73 -7.78
N SER A 21 36.74 -5.03 -7.60
CA SER A 21 36.19 -6.37 -7.67
C SER A 21 35.70 -6.70 -9.10
N VAL A 22 35.94 -7.91 -9.56
CA VAL A 22 35.41 -8.40 -10.85
C VAL A 22 33.90 -8.75 -10.74
N THR A 23 33.49 -9.25 -9.57
CA THR A 23 32.11 -9.61 -9.24
C THR A 23 31.84 -9.24 -7.78
N VAL A 24 30.61 -8.94 -7.45
CA VAL A 24 30.15 -8.68 -6.07
C VAL A 24 29.40 -9.89 -5.53
N LYS A 25 28.43 -10.41 -6.32
CA LYS A 25 27.66 -11.59 -5.95
C LYS A 25 28.54 -12.82 -5.93
N GLY A 26 28.55 -13.53 -4.80
CA GLY A 26 29.36 -14.74 -4.64
C GLY A 26 30.87 -14.50 -4.48
N ASN A 27 31.28 -13.25 -4.32
CA ASN A 27 32.66 -12.92 -4.00
C ASN A 27 33.01 -13.42 -2.58
N THR A 28 34.24 -13.89 -2.40
CA THR A 28 34.75 -14.39 -1.11
C THR A 28 35.65 -13.39 -0.41
N ASP A 29 36.00 -12.27 -1.05
CA ASP A 29 36.76 -11.19 -0.41
C ASP A 29 35.92 -10.51 0.64
N LEU A 30 36.40 -10.49 1.87
CA LEU A 30 35.70 -9.93 3.03
C LEU A 30 35.34 -8.46 2.86
N THR A 31 36.18 -7.69 2.17
CA THR A 31 35.96 -6.26 1.92
C THR A 31 34.76 -6.07 0.98
N THR A 32 34.74 -6.83 -0.11
CA THR A 32 33.64 -6.78 -1.09
C THR A 32 32.32 -7.26 -0.49
N VAL A 33 32.33 -8.36 0.27
CA VAL A 33 31.15 -8.87 1.01
C VAL A 33 30.62 -7.83 2.00
N GLN A 34 31.53 -7.16 2.73
CA GLN A 34 31.18 -6.09 3.66
C GLN A 34 30.51 -4.90 2.92
N MET A 35 31.11 -4.44 1.81
CA MET A 35 30.56 -3.34 1.03
C MET A 35 29.19 -3.68 0.44
N PHE A 36 29.00 -4.91 -0.04
CA PHE A 36 27.68 -5.39 -0.49
C PHE A 36 26.62 -5.31 0.61
N SER A 37 26.95 -5.75 1.81
CA SER A 37 26.07 -5.63 2.98
C SER A 37 25.77 -4.17 3.34
N LEU A 38 26.78 -3.29 3.25
CA LEU A 38 26.62 -1.87 3.50
C LEU A 38 25.77 -1.18 2.41
N ALA A 39 25.89 -1.61 1.15
CA ALA A 39 25.06 -1.10 0.05
C ALA A 39 23.57 -1.35 0.33
N ASN A 40 23.21 -2.58 0.69
CA ASN A 40 21.83 -2.92 1.05
C ASN A 40 21.33 -2.16 2.30
N ARG A 41 22.19 -1.96 3.29
CA ARG A 41 21.86 -1.14 4.46
C ARG A 41 21.64 0.33 4.09
N MET A 42 22.42 0.86 3.14
CA MET A 42 22.25 2.24 2.65
C MET A 42 20.92 2.45 1.94
N LEU A 43 20.44 1.47 1.14
CA LEU A 43 19.11 1.53 0.54
C LEU A 43 18.02 1.69 1.62
N ASP A 44 18.09 0.90 2.68
CA ASP A 44 17.12 0.98 3.79
C ASP A 44 17.20 2.34 4.52
N GLU A 45 18.38 2.87 4.75
CA GLU A 45 18.56 4.17 5.41
C GLU A 45 18.04 5.31 4.53
N MET A 46 18.41 5.34 3.26
CA MET A 46 17.96 6.38 2.32
C MET A 46 16.45 6.36 2.13
N ARG A 47 15.83 5.18 2.02
CA ARG A 47 14.38 5.03 1.90
C ARG A 47 13.64 5.71 3.06
N ARG A 48 14.18 5.61 4.29
CA ARG A 48 13.55 6.15 5.51
C ARG A 48 13.83 7.62 5.78
N LEU A 49 14.85 8.20 5.13
CA LEU A 49 15.21 9.59 5.34
C LEU A 49 14.22 10.56 4.70
N HIS A 50 13.60 10.19 3.60
CA HIS A 50 12.65 11.05 2.92
C HIS A 50 11.29 11.03 3.66
N PRO A 51 10.78 12.16 4.17
CA PRO A 51 9.61 12.20 5.04
C PRO A 51 8.31 11.80 4.33
N THR A 52 8.19 12.09 3.03
CA THR A 52 7.02 11.77 2.20
C THR A 52 7.26 10.56 1.28
N GLY A 53 8.49 10.03 1.27
CA GLY A 53 8.93 8.97 0.36
C GLY A 53 9.47 9.51 -0.97
N TRP A 54 10.43 8.82 -1.55
CA TRP A 54 11.05 9.18 -2.83
C TRP A 54 10.08 9.00 -3.99
N SER A 55 9.98 9.99 -4.87
CA SER A 55 9.11 9.94 -6.05
C SER A 55 9.43 8.76 -6.96
N SER A 56 10.72 8.37 -7.06
CA SER A 56 11.17 7.21 -7.84
C SER A 56 10.67 5.86 -7.30
N MET A 57 10.21 5.80 -6.06
CA MET A 57 9.68 4.60 -5.41
C MET A 57 8.14 4.65 -5.24
N MET A 58 7.49 5.73 -5.70
CA MET A 58 6.04 5.85 -5.67
C MET A 58 5.41 5.01 -6.78
N SER A 59 4.34 4.31 -6.43
CA SER A 59 3.56 3.51 -7.36
C SER A 59 2.07 3.71 -7.13
N GLU A 60 1.29 3.62 -8.19
CA GLU A 60 -0.16 3.64 -8.11
C GLU A 60 -0.70 2.22 -8.04
N PHE A 61 -1.57 1.95 -7.08
CA PHE A 61 -2.33 0.72 -6.98
C PHE A 61 -3.78 0.96 -7.37
N GLN A 62 -4.27 0.17 -8.31
CA GLN A 62 -5.66 0.18 -8.74
C GLN A 62 -6.29 -1.17 -8.44
N ILE A 63 -7.49 -1.15 -7.88
CA ILE A 63 -8.25 -2.35 -7.58
C ILE A 63 -9.70 -2.20 -8.03
N VAL A 64 -10.21 -3.23 -8.68
CA VAL A 64 -11.64 -3.39 -8.92
C VAL A 64 -12.23 -4.14 -7.73
N VAL A 65 -13.15 -3.51 -7.03
CA VAL A 65 -13.77 -4.07 -5.85
C VAL A 65 -14.66 -5.25 -6.24
N THR A 66 -14.57 -6.33 -5.49
CA THR A 66 -15.35 -7.54 -5.75
C THR A 66 -16.86 -7.26 -5.60
N THR A 67 -17.65 -7.67 -6.57
CA THR A 67 -19.12 -7.57 -6.50
C THR A 67 -19.67 -8.42 -5.37
N PRO A 68 -20.68 -7.93 -4.62
CA PRO A 68 -21.33 -8.72 -3.60
C PRO A 68 -21.99 -9.98 -4.17
N LYS A 69 -22.09 -11.02 -3.36
CA LYS A 69 -22.80 -12.25 -3.68
C LYS A 69 -24.09 -12.31 -2.90
N ILE A 70 -25.21 -12.42 -3.61
CA ILE A 70 -26.51 -12.66 -3.00
C ILE A 70 -26.79 -14.15 -3.08
N LEU A 71 -26.78 -14.78 -1.93
CA LEU A 71 -27.01 -16.21 -1.76
C LEU A 71 -28.22 -16.42 -0.85
N THR A 72 -28.71 -17.65 -0.73
CA THR A 72 -29.75 -18.00 0.28
C THR A 72 -29.13 -18.94 1.29
N GLY A 73 -29.64 -18.94 2.52
CA GLY A 73 -29.13 -19.83 3.56
C GLY A 73 -30.03 -19.90 4.78
N ASN A 74 -29.71 -20.78 5.70
CA ASN A 74 -30.43 -20.97 6.96
C ASN A 74 -29.60 -20.38 8.12
N VAL A 75 -30.29 -19.61 8.95
CA VAL A 75 -29.74 -18.96 10.14
C VAL A 75 -30.44 -19.52 11.36
N THR A 76 -29.69 -19.91 12.37
CA THR A 76 -30.20 -20.46 13.62
C THR A 76 -29.99 -19.47 14.76
N ASN A 77 -31.00 -19.24 15.58
CA ASN A 77 -30.94 -18.33 16.72
C ASN A 77 -29.78 -18.70 17.68
N ASN A 78 -29.07 -17.71 18.15
CA ASN A 78 -27.91 -17.87 19.06
C ASN A 78 -26.83 -18.82 18.50
N SER A 79 -26.68 -18.90 17.18
CA SER A 79 -25.63 -19.67 16.52
C SER A 79 -24.84 -18.77 15.56
N PRO A 80 -23.52 -18.87 15.55
CA PRO A 80 -22.70 -18.19 14.57
C PRO A 80 -22.63 -18.92 13.21
N VAL A 81 -23.24 -20.13 13.12
CA VAL A 81 -23.14 -20.99 11.95
C VAL A 81 -24.32 -20.73 11.01
N VAL A 82 -24.00 -20.41 9.76
CA VAL A 82 -24.95 -20.29 8.66
C VAL A 82 -24.84 -21.53 7.78
N THR A 83 -25.95 -22.22 7.55
CA THR A 83 -25.97 -23.51 6.85
C THR A 83 -26.82 -23.43 5.58
N ASN A 84 -26.75 -24.50 4.76
CA ASN A 84 -27.52 -24.63 3.51
C ASN A 84 -27.40 -23.41 2.58
N ILE A 85 -26.18 -22.88 2.45
CA ILE A 85 -25.90 -21.74 1.57
C ILE A 85 -25.99 -22.22 0.11
N GLN A 86 -26.82 -21.54 -0.67
CA GLN A 86 -27.07 -21.88 -2.06
C GLN A 86 -26.74 -20.69 -2.99
N PRO A 87 -26.12 -20.91 -4.16
CA PRO A 87 -25.67 -22.23 -4.67
C PRO A 87 -24.46 -22.81 -3.96
N ASN A 88 -23.52 -21.99 -3.49
CA ASN A 88 -22.35 -22.39 -2.72
C ASN A 88 -21.54 -21.19 -2.23
N THR A 89 -20.51 -21.44 -1.40
CA THR A 89 -19.62 -20.43 -0.81
C THR A 89 -18.38 -20.13 -1.65
N THR A 90 -18.31 -20.61 -2.90
CA THR A 90 -17.13 -20.43 -3.76
C THR A 90 -16.72 -18.97 -3.89
N GLY A 91 -15.46 -18.68 -3.65
CA GLY A 91 -14.87 -17.33 -3.72
C GLY A 91 -15.19 -16.44 -2.53
N ILE A 92 -15.79 -16.97 -1.46
CA ILE A 92 -15.86 -16.30 -0.16
C ILE A 92 -14.61 -16.69 0.63
N THR A 93 -13.93 -15.70 1.19
CA THR A 93 -12.71 -15.92 1.97
C THR A 93 -12.90 -15.46 3.40
N ALA A 94 -12.50 -16.30 4.34
CA ALA A 94 -12.54 -15.98 5.76
C ALA A 94 -11.78 -14.68 6.07
N ASN A 95 -12.32 -13.89 6.99
CA ASN A 95 -11.77 -12.60 7.45
C ASN A 95 -11.73 -11.46 6.40
N PHE A 96 -12.13 -11.71 5.15
CA PHE A 96 -12.18 -10.69 4.08
C PHE A 96 -13.61 -10.24 3.77
N TRP A 97 -14.60 -11.05 4.14
CA TRP A 97 -16.00 -10.85 3.80
C TRP A 97 -16.88 -10.58 5.00
N THR A 98 -17.85 -9.69 4.83
CA THR A 98 -18.97 -9.46 5.76
C THR A 98 -20.21 -10.15 5.24
N LEU A 99 -21.13 -10.46 6.15
CA LEU A 99 -22.44 -11.00 5.84
C LEU A 99 -23.54 -10.07 6.37
N ALA A 100 -24.45 -9.71 5.50
CA ALA A 100 -25.69 -9.01 5.84
C ALA A 100 -26.90 -9.85 5.48
N GLY A 101 -27.93 -9.79 6.29
CA GLY A 101 -29.20 -10.53 6.07
C GLY A 101 -30.15 -10.40 7.26
N SER A 102 -31.33 -10.96 7.12
CA SER A 102 -32.28 -11.03 8.23
C SER A 102 -31.66 -11.83 9.37
N GLN A 103 -31.81 -11.35 10.60
CA GLN A 103 -31.31 -11.96 11.84
C GLN A 103 -29.75 -12.00 11.94
N ILE A 104 -29.02 -11.39 11.03
CA ILE A 104 -27.55 -11.27 11.10
C ILE A 104 -27.22 -9.91 11.70
N PRO A 105 -26.39 -9.86 12.78
CA PRO A 105 -25.93 -8.60 13.35
C PRO A 105 -25.14 -7.78 12.32
N GLN A 106 -25.26 -6.46 12.43
CA GLN A 106 -24.53 -5.56 11.55
C GLN A 106 -23.01 -5.78 11.66
N ALA A 107 -22.33 -5.70 10.53
CA ALA A 107 -20.89 -5.92 10.43
C ALA A 107 -20.40 -7.32 10.87
N ALA A 108 -21.27 -8.31 10.96
CA ALA A 108 -20.86 -9.70 11.13
C ALA A 108 -19.92 -10.12 10.00
N ARG A 109 -18.84 -10.80 10.32
CA ARG A 109 -17.80 -11.23 9.38
C ARG A 109 -17.79 -12.74 9.26
N VAL A 110 -17.39 -13.23 8.10
CA VAL A 110 -17.09 -14.65 7.90
C VAL A 110 -15.79 -14.98 8.64
N LEU A 111 -15.88 -15.75 9.70
CA LEU A 111 -14.72 -16.21 10.49
C LEU A 111 -14.05 -17.40 9.79
N SER A 112 -14.85 -18.36 9.32
CA SER A 112 -14.38 -19.51 8.55
C SER A 112 -15.38 -19.92 7.48
N VAL A 113 -14.86 -20.51 6.42
CA VAL A 113 -15.67 -21.23 5.40
C VAL A 113 -15.48 -22.72 5.69
N ASP A 114 -16.49 -23.34 6.28
CA ASP A 114 -16.38 -24.70 6.81
C ASP A 114 -16.52 -25.73 5.71
N ASN A 115 -17.40 -25.47 4.73
CA ASN A 115 -17.58 -26.28 3.52
C ASN A 115 -18.30 -25.47 2.42
N ALA A 116 -18.65 -26.14 1.32
CA ALA A 116 -19.27 -25.49 0.16
C ALA A 116 -20.63 -24.81 0.46
N ASN A 117 -21.29 -25.17 1.54
CA ASN A 117 -22.64 -24.67 1.87
C ASN A 117 -22.75 -24.17 3.31
N GLN A 118 -21.62 -23.96 3.98
CA GLN A 118 -21.61 -23.54 5.38
C GLN A 118 -20.48 -22.56 5.69
N VAL A 119 -20.80 -21.53 6.47
CA VAL A 119 -19.82 -20.59 7.02
C VAL A 119 -20.09 -20.38 8.50
N THR A 120 -19.02 -20.07 9.24
CA THR A 120 -19.11 -19.62 10.63
C THR A 120 -18.81 -18.11 10.68
N LEU A 121 -19.64 -17.37 11.42
CA LEU A 121 -19.53 -15.92 11.60
C LEU A 121 -18.77 -15.56 12.87
N THR A 122 -18.35 -14.31 12.97
CA THR A 122 -17.76 -13.72 14.18
C THR A 122 -18.79 -13.41 15.26
N MET A 123 -20.08 -13.37 14.92
CA MET A 123 -21.19 -13.03 15.80
C MET A 123 -22.31 -14.05 15.66
N GLU A 124 -23.02 -14.30 16.75
CA GLU A 124 -24.21 -15.15 16.75
C GLU A 124 -25.41 -14.43 16.10
N ALA A 125 -26.25 -15.17 15.44
CA ALA A 125 -27.50 -14.67 14.88
C ALA A 125 -28.51 -14.29 15.97
N THR A 126 -29.27 -13.24 15.72
CA THR A 126 -30.30 -12.72 16.67
C THR A 126 -31.63 -13.43 16.58
N GLY A 127 -31.78 -14.31 15.63
CA GLY A 127 -33.03 -15.09 15.42
C GLY A 127 -32.81 -16.21 14.41
N ALA A 128 -33.87 -16.99 14.16
CA ALA A 128 -33.89 -18.07 13.18
C ALA A 128 -34.55 -17.59 11.88
N ALA A 129 -33.96 -17.99 10.73
CA ALA A 129 -34.57 -17.79 9.41
C ALA A 129 -34.12 -18.92 8.47
N SER A 130 -35.05 -19.41 7.65
CA SER A 130 -34.77 -20.48 6.68
C SER A 130 -34.86 -19.93 5.27
N ASN A 131 -33.94 -20.35 4.42
CA ASN A 131 -33.86 -19.97 3.01
C ASN A 131 -33.95 -18.44 2.80
N THR A 132 -33.30 -17.69 3.71
CA THR A 132 -33.33 -16.22 3.68
C THR A 132 -32.25 -15.67 2.75
N PRO A 133 -32.51 -14.54 2.07
CA PRO A 133 -31.46 -13.86 1.30
C PRO A 133 -30.33 -13.38 2.20
N LEU A 134 -29.12 -13.68 1.80
CA LEU A 134 -27.86 -13.35 2.48
C LEU A 134 -26.94 -12.64 1.50
N THR A 135 -26.49 -11.44 1.86
CA THR A 135 -25.55 -10.66 1.05
C THR A 135 -24.15 -10.76 1.63
N PHE A 136 -23.28 -11.42 0.90
CA PHE A 136 -21.86 -11.48 1.22
C PHE A 136 -21.12 -10.37 0.46
N SER A 137 -20.42 -9.52 1.17
CA SER A 137 -19.66 -8.40 0.59
C SER A 137 -18.22 -8.42 1.08
N GLN A 138 -17.27 -8.33 0.16
CA GLN A 138 -15.88 -8.19 0.52
C GLN A 138 -15.60 -6.74 0.96
N ASP A 139 -15.09 -6.57 2.17
CA ASP A 139 -14.75 -5.27 2.74
C ASP A 139 -13.25 -5.09 2.98
N THR A 140 -12.49 -6.18 2.91
CA THR A 140 -11.06 -6.21 3.21
C THR A 140 -10.30 -6.68 1.98
N TYR A 141 -9.23 -5.95 1.64
CA TYR A 141 -8.41 -6.17 0.45
C TYR A 141 -6.93 -6.18 0.84
N PRO A 142 -6.11 -7.03 0.20
CA PRO A 142 -4.66 -6.99 0.39
C PRO A 142 -4.07 -5.76 -0.29
N TYR A 143 -2.99 -5.23 0.29
CA TYR A 143 -2.09 -4.32 -0.41
C TYR A 143 -1.19 -5.08 -1.39
N PRO A 144 -0.52 -4.38 -2.31
CA PRO A 144 0.54 -4.96 -3.13
C PRO A 144 1.62 -5.64 -2.28
N THR A 145 2.31 -6.62 -2.84
CA THR A 145 3.34 -7.39 -2.11
C THR A 145 4.55 -6.55 -1.72
N ASP A 146 4.82 -5.49 -2.49
CA ASP A 146 5.90 -4.54 -2.30
C ASP A 146 5.47 -3.28 -1.52
N TYR A 147 4.31 -3.31 -0.90
CA TYR A 147 3.75 -2.19 -0.15
C TYR A 147 4.55 -1.88 1.12
N ASP A 148 4.97 -0.62 1.28
CA ASP A 148 5.52 -0.07 2.53
C ASP A 148 4.47 0.77 3.27
N TRP A 149 4.04 1.87 2.68
CA TRP A 149 3.01 2.73 3.25
C TRP A 149 2.23 3.51 2.18
N THR A 150 1.02 3.92 2.53
CA THR A 150 0.13 4.64 1.62
C THR A 150 0.35 6.14 1.72
N GLN A 151 0.44 6.82 0.58
CA GLN A 151 0.44 8.28 0.56
C GLN A 151 -0.94 8.79 0.97
N ASN A 152 -0.97 9.67 1.98
CA ASN A 152 -2.21 10.21 2.49
C ASN A 152 -2.94 11.08 1.45
N ARG A 153 -4.28 11.01 1.45
CA ARG A 153 -5.17 11.76 0.56
C ARG A 153 -5.07 11.41 -0.94
N THR A 154 -4.47 10.27 -1.26
CA THR A 154 -4.43 9.75 -2.63
C THR A 154 -5.46 8.66 -2.89
N GLN A 155 -6.23 8.29 -1.87
CA GLN A 155 -7.24 7.24 -1.93
C GLN A 155 -8.52 7.77 -2.57
N TRP A 156 -8.81 7.28 -3.76
CA TRP A 156 -9.95 7.72 -4.56
C TRP A 156 -10.84 6.56 -4.99
N ASP A 157 -12.15 6.79 -4.92
CA ASP A 157 -13.15 6.03 -5.64
C ASP A 157 -13.31 6.65 -7.03
N ARG A 158 -12.70 6.03 -8.04
CA ARG A 158 -12.72 6.51 -9.42
C ARG A 158 -14.08 6.32 -10.10
N SER A 159 -14.88 5.37 -9.63
CA SER A 159 -16.22 5.16 -10.15
C SER A 159 -17.17 6.31 -9.79
N ASN A 160 -17.14 6.72 -8.53
CA ASN A 160 -17.98 7.81 -8.03
C ASN A 160 -17.27 9.17 -8.02
N ARG A 161 -15.96 9.21 -8.34
CA ARG A 161 -15.12 10.41 -8.33
C ARG A 161 -15.05 11.10 -6.95
N TRP A 162 -14.95 10.31 -5.90
CA TRP A 162 -14.88 10.79 -4.52
C TRP A 162 -13.61 10.31 -3.83
N GLU A 163 -13.10 11.15 -2.96
CA GLU A 163 -12.04 10.79 -2.03
C GLU A 163 -12.59 9.78 -1.00
N LEU A 164 -11.83 8.73 -0.71
CA LEU A 164 -12.08 7.85 0.43
C LEU A 164 -11.64 8.57 1.71
N LEU A 165 -12.52 8.62 2.70
CA LEU A 165 -12.23 9.25 3.97
C LEU A 165 -11.35 8.33 4.84
N GLY A 166 -10.31 8.86 5.43
CA GLY A 166 -9.41 8.07 6.29
C GLY A 166 -7.94 8.48 6.19
N PRO A 167 -7.04 7.70 6.79
CA PRO A 167 -7.29 6.43 7.48
C PRO A 167 -8.04 6.59 8.81
N ASP A 168 -9.08 5.80 9.02
CA ASP A 168 -9.83 5.82 10.26
C ASP A 168 -9.03 5.23 11.43
N SER A 169 -9.16 5.84 12.60
CA SER A 169 -8.67 5.24 13.85
C SER A 169 -9.44 3.97 14.20
N ALA A 170 -8.85 3.15 15.09
CA ALA A 170 -9.52 1.95 15.56
C ALA A 170 -10.90 2.23 16.18
N GLN A 171 -10.99 3.31 16.94
CA GLN A 171 -12.22 3.72 17.60
C GLN A 171 -13.27 4.19 16.58
N MET A 172 -12.88 4.99 15.59
CA MET A 172 -13.78 5.50 14.56
C MET A 172 -14.32 4.36 13.68
N ASP A 173 -13.49 3.39 13.28
CA ASP A 173 -13.92 2.21 12.52
C ASP A 173 -14.98 1.39 13.29
N GLN A 174 -14.79 1.18 14.60
CA GLN A 174 -15.78 0.49 15.43
C GLN A 174 -17.07 1.28 15.56
N TRP A 175 -16.97 2.58 15.72
CA TRP A 175 -18.16 3.45 15.80
C TRP A 175 -19.00 3.43 14.51
N HIS A 176 -18.35 3.54 13.35
CA HIS A 176 -19.03 3.43 12.05
C HIS A 176 -19.70 2.06 11.87
N ARG A 177 -19.10 0.98 12.38
CA ARG A 177 -19.61 -0.39 12.26
C ARG A 177 -20.69 -0.73 13.31
N SER A 178 -20.85 0.09 14.35
CA SER A 178 -21.85 -0.16 15.41
C SER A 178 -23.29 -0.05 14.94
N GLY A 179 -23.53 0.52 13.76
CA GLY A 179 -24.86 0.72 13.22
C GLY A 179 -25.62 1.93 13.75
N ILE A 180 -25.02 2.68 14.67
CA ILE A 180 -25.66 3.86 15.28
C ILE A 180 -25.60 5.05 14.30
N VAL A 181 -24.62 5.08 13.41
CA VAL A 181 -24.38 6.19 12.51
C VAL A 181 -24.74 5.81 11.08
N ALA A 182 -25.60 6.62 10.46
CA ALA A 182 -25.79 6.58 9.02
C ALA A 182 -24.49 7.09 8.37
N THR A 183 -23.75 6.22 7.70
CA THR A 183 -22.64 6.61 6.87
C THR A 183 -23.16 7.34 5.64
N GLY A 184 -22.57 8.51 5.34
CA GLY A 184 -22.86 9.22 4.09
C GLY A 184 -22.43 8.40 2.86
N PRO A 185 -22.59 8.93 1.65
CA PRO A 185 -22.26 8.24 0.41
C PRO A 185 -20.76 7.96 0.26
N ARG A 186 -19.91 8.68 0.98
CA ARG A 186 -18.46 8.48 0.95
C ARG A 186 -18.06 7.31 1.82
N ARG A 187 -17.10 6.53 1.33
CA ARG A 187 -16.54 5.41 2.06
C ARG A 187 -15.35 5.82 2.90
N HIS A 188 -15.21 5.13 4.02
CA HIS A 188 -14.06 5.23 4.92
C HIS A 188 -13.13 4.06 4.66
N TRP A 189 -11.85 4.29 4.89
CA TRP A 189 -10.88 3.23 4.80
C TRP A 189 -9.97 3.22 6.04
N ARG A 190 -9.48 2.03 6.35
CA ARG A 190 -8.56 1.81 7.46
C ARG A 190 -7.54 0.75 7.08
N ARG A 191 -6.29 0.97 7.46
CA ARG A 191 -5.26 -0.07 7.41
C ARG A 191 -5.46 -1.05 8.56
N ILE A 192 -5.45 -2.35 8.25
CA ILE A 192 -5.56 -3.45 9.20
C ILE A 192 -4.56 -4.54 8.80
N GLY A 193 -4.37 -5.49 9.70
CA GLY A 193 -3.51 -6.62 9.46
C GLY A 193 -2.12 -6.44 10.05
N HIS A 194 -1.61 -7.55 10.53
CA HIS A 194 -0.31 -7.65 11.19
C HIS A 194 0.75 -8.23 10.25
N LEU A 195 0.44 -9.34 9.61
CA LEU A 195 1.37 -10.06 8.72
C LEU A 195 1.06 -9.87 7.23
N ALA A 196 -0.17 -9.53 6.91
CA ALA A 196 -0.66 -9.45 5.53
C ALA A 196 -1.21 -8.07 5.22
N ASN A 197 -0.44 -7.01 5.40
CA ASN A 197 -0.83 -5.65 5.03
C ASN A 197 -2.16 -5.59 4.26
N GLN A 198 -3.23 -5.19 4.95
CA GLN A 198 -4.57 -5.16 4.39
C GLN A 198 -5.21 -3.80 4.64
N PHE A 199 -6.15 -3.41 3.80
CA PHE A 199 -7.02 -2.29 4.06
C PHE A 199 -8.47 -2.73 4.05
N ARG A 200 -9.28 -2.06 4.85
CA ARG A 200 -10.70 -2.29 4.99
C ARG A 200 -11.47 -1.06 4.57
N ILE A 201 -12.61 -1.28 3.94
CA ILE A 201 -13.48 -0.23 3.45
C ILE A 201 -14.83 -0.32 4.18
N TRP A 202 -15.38 0.83 4.55
CA TRP A 202 -16.72 0.91 5.13
C TRP A 202 -17.45 2.15 4.62
N PRO A 203 -18.76 2.09 4.32
CA PRO A 203 -19.57 0.87 4.24
C PRO A 203 -19.05 -0.11 3.19
N GLN A 204 -19.36 -1.39 3.40
CA GLN A 204 -18.96 -2.44 2.46
C GLN A 204 -19.57 -2.18 1.07
N PRO A 205 -18.83 -2.51 0.00
CA PRO A 205 -19.36 -2.39 -1.36
C PRO A 205 -20.64 -3.21 -1.54
N ALA A 206 -21.64 -2.60 -2.14
CA ALA A 206 -22.94 -3.22 -2.41
C ALA A 206 -23.33 -3.14 -3.89
N GLU A 207 -22.47 -2.60 -4.75
CA GLU A 207 -22.71 -2.41 -6.17
C GLU A 207 -22.64 -3.74 -6.92
N LEU A 208 -23.75 -4.15 -7.51
CA LEU A 208 -23.87 -5.42 -8.24
C LEU A 208 -23.51 -5.28 -9.71
N ALA A 209 -23.91 -4.19 -10.35
CA ALA A 209 -23.78 -4.01 -11.79
C ALA A 209 -22.46 -3.35 -12.20
N ASN A 210 -22.00 -2.36 -11.45
CA ASN A 210 -20.78 -1.59 -11.73
C ASN A 210 -19.84 -1.65 -10.52
N PRO A 211 -18.90 -2.59 -10.49
CA PRO A 211 -17.97 -2.69 -9.38
C PRO A 211 -17.14 -1.43 -9.26
N LEU A 212 -16.89 -1.00 -8.03
CA LEU A 212 -16.10 0.18 -7.74
C LEU A 212 -14.65 0.00 -8.18
N GLN A 213 -14.09 1.06 -8.73
CA GLN A 213 -12.67 1.17 -9.05
C GLN A 213 -12.02 2.08 -8.02
N LEU A 214 -11.17 1.53 -7.21
CA LEU A 214 -10.41 2.28 -6.21
C LEU A 214 -8.97 2.42 -6.66
N ALA A 215 -8.36 3.56 -6.36
CA ALA A 215 -6.96 3.81 -6.63
C ALA A 215 -6.32 4.57 -5.47
N PHE A 216 -5.05 4.31 -5.23
CA PHE A 216 -4.23 5.08 -4.32
C PHE A 216 -2.75 4.96 -4.68
N GLU A 217 -1.99 5.96 -4.26
CA GLU A 217 -0.54 5.92 -4.36
C GLU A 217 0.08 5.35 -3.09
N TYR A 218 1.14 4.61 -3.25
CA TYR A 218 1.88 4.01 -2.16
C TYR A 218 3.39 4.04 -2.43
N LEU A 219 4.16 4.03 -1.36
CA LEU A 219 5.59 3.83 -1.42
C LEU A 219 5.89 2.34 -1.49
N SER A 220 6.65 1.95 -2.52
CA SER A 220 7.11 0.57 -2.68
C SER A 220 8.29 0.28 -1.74
N LEU A 221 8.37 -0.95 -1.25
CA LEU A 221 9.56 -1.47 -0.57
C LEU A 221 10.73 -1.67 -1.53
N ASN A 222 10.43 -1.85 -2.83
CA ASN A 222 11.41 -2.15 -3.83
C ASN A 222 12.22 -0.91 -4.21
N ALA A 223 13.51 -0.94 -3.94
CA ALA A 223 14.44 0.15 -4.19
C ALA A 223 15.40 -0.12 -5.36
N VAL A 224 15.29 -1.29 -6.00
CA VAL A 224 16.25 -1.80 -6.99
C VAL A 224 15.53 -2.37 -8.20
N ALA A 225 15.96 -1.97 -9.40
CA ALA A 225 15.61 -2.60 -10.67
C ALA A 225 16.49 -3.84 -10.88
N VAL A 226 15.90 -5.02 -10.93
CA VAL A 226 16.63 -6.26 -11.14
C VAL A 226 17.13 -6.32 -12.59
N HIS A 227 18.42 -6.53 -12.80
CA HIS A 227 19.07 -6.50 -14.11
C HIS A 227 18.78 -5.23 -14.93
N GLY A 228 18.59 -4.09 -14.25
CA GLY A 228 18.19 -2.83 -14.91
C GLY A 228 16.80 -2.88 -15.59
N SER A 229 15.98 -3.86 -15.26
CA SER A 229 14.63 -4.01 -15.81
C SER A 229 13.68 -2.95 -15.25
N VAL A 230 12.84 -2.39 -16.09
CA VAL A 230 11.77 -1.45 -15.68
C VAL A 230 10.54 -2.16 -15.09
N THR A 231 10.46 -3.48 -15.23
CA THR A 231 9.28 -4.28 -14.83
C THR A 231 9.53 -5.19 -13.63
N THR A 232 10.77 -5.48 -13.33
CA THR A 232 11.15 -6.38 -12.23
C THR A 232 11.96 -5.61 -11.21
N SER A 233 11.45 -5.54 -9.98
CA SER A 233 12.08 -4.81 -8.89
C SER A 233 12.25 -5.66 -7.65
N SER A 234 13.21 -5.31 -6.81
CA SER A 234 13.48 -5.97 -5.52
C SER A 234 13.79 -4.93 -4.44
N GLN A 235 13.64 -5.34 -3.18
CA GLN A 235 13.95 -4.48 -2.04
C GLN A 235 15.46 -4.22 -1.92
N TYR A 236 16.27 -5.20 -2.26
CA TYR A 236 17.72 -5.20 -2.09
C TYR A 236 18.43 -5.60 -3.37
N PHE A 237 19.69 -5.22 -3.48
CA PHE A 237 20.59 -5.73 -4.51
C PHE A 237 20.78 -7.25 -4.33
N VAL A 238 20.68 -7.97 -5.42
CA VAL A 238 20.86 -9.43 -5.49
C VAL A 238 21.93 -9.79 -6.53
N ASN A 239 22.01 -9.06 -7.64
CA ASN A 239 22.88 -9.32 -8.77
C ASN A 239 23.82 -8.14 -9.04
N ASP A 240 24.93 -8.39 -9.72
CA ASP A 240 25.96 -7.39 -10.01
C ASP A 240 25.50 -6.28 -10.96
N ASP A 241 24.51 -6.56 -11.80
CA ASP A 241 23.93 -5.66 -12.80
C ASP A 241 22.61 -5.00 -12.33
N ASP A 242 22.22 -5.21 -11.08
CA ASP A 242 21.09 -4.52 -10.47
C ASP A 242 21.36 -3.01 -10.36
N GLN A 243 20.33 -2.20 -10.59
CA GLN A 243 20.40 -0.75 -10.56
C GLN A 243 19.46 -0.17 -9.49
N PRO A 244 19.90 0.79 -8.66
CA PRO A 244 19.03 1.40 -7.67
C PRO A 244 18.06 2.39 -8.32
N PHE A 245 16.88 2.59 -7.70
CA PHE A 245 15.97 3.68 -8.02
C PHE A 245 16.36 5.00 -7.34
N LEU A 246 17.21 4.90 -6.32
CA LEU A 246 17.77 6.02 -5.58
C LEU A 246 19.06 6.52 -6.22
N ASP A 247 19.51 7.70 -5.83
CA ASP A 247 20.71 8.33 -6.41
C ASP A 247 21.97 7.50 -6.15
N ASP A 248 22.67 7.18 -7.22
CA ASP A 248 23.86 6.33 -7.20
C ASP A 248 24.99 6.94 -6.37
N GLN A 249 25.19 8.27 -6.49
CA GLN A 249 26.27 8.97 -5.79
C GLN A 249 26.04 9.01 -4.29
N ALA A 250 24.77 9.18 -3.87
CA ALA A 250 24.40 9.11 -2.47
C ALA A 250 24.71 7.73 -1.86
N ILE A 251 24.52 6.66 -2.64
CA ILE A 251 24.84 5.29 -2.20
C ILE A 251 26.35 5.12 -2.08
N VAL A 252 27.14 5.57 -3.06
CA VAL A 252 28.62 5.50 -3.03
C VAL A 252 29.16 6.22 -1.79
N MET A 253 28.76 7.48 -1.57
CA MET A 253 29.17 8.26 -0.40
C MET A 253 28.72 7.60 0.92
N GLY A 254 27.52 7.04 0.92
CA GLY A 254 26.97 6.31 2.06
C GLY A 254 27.77 5.07 2.43
N ILE A 255 28.12 4.24 1.44
CA ILE A 255 28.95 3.05 1.68
C ILE A 255 30.34 3.47 2.21
N LYS A 256 30.91 4.54 1.65
CA LYS A 256 32.23 5.06 2.03
C LYS A 256 32.29 5.46 3.50
N TYR A 257 31.37 6.32 3.99
CA TYR A 257 31.37 6.71 5.41
C TYR A 257 31.06 5.54 6.34
N LYS A 258 30.13 4.64 5.96
CA LYS A 258 29.79 3.43 6.73
C LYS A 258 30.95 2.46 6.82
N PHE A 259 31.72 2.31 5.75
CA PHE A 259 32.91 1.46 5.76
C PHE A 259 33.94 2.00 6.75
N TRP A 260 34.16 3.33 6.78
CA TRP A 260 35.06 3.96 7.75
C TRP A 260 34.53 3.83 9.19
N GLU A 261 33.22 3.99 9.40
CA GLU A 261 32.58 3.78 10.71
C GLU A 261 32.88 2.39 11.26
N VAL A 262 32.66 1.33 10.45
CA VAL A 262 32.87 -0.05 10.85
C VAL A 262 34.36 -0.37 11.07
N LYS A 263 35.27 0.27 10.34
CA LYS A 263 36.74 0.12 10.53
C LYS A 263 37.29 0.93 11.71
N GLY A 264 36.48 1.77 12.35
CA GLY A 264 36.85 2.60 13.50
C GLY A 264 37.67 3.84 13.10
N PHE A 265 37.63 4.27 11.84
CA PHE A 265 38.24 5.50 11.39
C PHE A 265 37.34 6.72 11.66
N ASN A 266 37.94 7.93 11.56
CA ASN A 266 37.15 9.16 11.70
C ASN A 266 36.29 9.37 10.46
N PHE A 267 34.99 9.20 10.60
CA PHE A 267 33.97 9.28 9.52
C PHE A 267 33.10 10.55 9.58
N GLY A 268 33.25 11.39 10.62
CA GLY A 268 32.33 12.50 10.89
C GLY A 268 32.14 13.46 9.72
N ASN A 269 33.24 13.89 9.06
CA ASN A 269 33.14 14.79 7.92
C ASN A 269 32.44 14.14 6.72
N MET A 270 32.73 12.87 6.43
CA MET A 270 32.12 12.15 5.32
C MET A 270 30.63 11.93 5.55
N LYS A 271 30.23 11.67 6.80
CA LYS A 271 28.82 11.55 7.17
C LYS A 271 28.07 12.87 6.98
N ASN A 272 28.66 13.99 7.40
CA ASN A 272 28.03 15.30 7.23
C ASN A 272 27.90 15.66 5.74
N GLU A 273 28.93 15.43 4.94
CA GLU A 273 28.89 15.64 3.49
C GLU A 273 27.81 14.79 2.82
N TRP A 274 27.65 13.54 3.25
CA TRP A 274 26.60 12.66 2.78
C TRP A 274 25.20 13.17 3.18
N LEU A 275 25.02 13.62 4.42
CA LEU A 275 23.74 14.18 4.89
C LEU A 275 23.37 15.44 4.10
N ASP A 276 24.29 16.38 3.93
CA ASP A 276 24.07 17.61 3.16
C ASP A 276 23.70 17.29 1.69
N TYR A 277 24.32 16.26 1.12
CA TYR A 277 23.99 15.80 -0.23
C TYR A 277 22.59 15.21 -0.30
N VAL A 278 22.21 14.32 0.63
CA VAL A 278 20.88 13.71 0.68
C VAL A 278 19.79 14.73 0.96
N GLU A 279 20.04 15.74 1.83
CA GLU A 279 19.09 16.84 2.04
C GLU A 279 18.86 17.64 0.74
N THR A 280 19.90 17.84 -0.05
CA THR A 280 19.78 18.48 -1.36
C THR A 280 18.93 17.64 -2.34
N LEU A 281 19.10 16.30 -2.32
CA LEU A 281 18.28 15.39 -3.13
C LEU A 281 16.81 15.43 -2.71
N ILE A 282 16.54 15.39 -1.41
CA ILE A 282 15.16 15.48 -0.86
C ILE A 282 14.51 16.81 -1.29
N ALA A 283 15.23 17.92 -1.15
CA ALA A 283 14.72 19.23 -1.56
C ALA A 283 14.41 19.34 -3.07
N ARG A 284 15.09 18.57 -3.91
CA ARG A 284 14.82 18.50 -5.36
C ARG A 284 13.66 17.56 -5.71
N ASP A 285 13.52 16.47 -4.97
CA ASP A 285 12.49 15.46 -5.20
C ASP A 285 11.10 15.99 -4.82
N GLU A 286 11.01 16.70 -3.72
CA GLU A 286 9.77 17.30 -3.22
C GLU A 286 9.47 18.58 -3.98
N GLY A 287 9.35 18.93 -5.01
CA GLY A 287 9.00 20.22 -5.63
C GLY A 287 8.60 21.33 -4.64
N ALA A 288 8.80 22.55 -4.95
CA ALA A 288 8.51 23.69 -4.05
C ALA A 288 7.03 23.70 -3.62
N GLY A 289 6.77 23.41 -2.36
CA GLY A 289 5.43 23.53 -1.78
C GLY A 289 4.91 24.97 -1.92
N THR A 290 3.69 25.11 -2.43
CA THR A 290 3.04 26.42 -2.51
C THR A 290 2.63 26.88 -1.11
N LEU A 291 3.38 27.81 -0.51
CA LEU A 291 3.02 28.41 0.76
C LEU A 291 1.86 29.40 0.57
N GLN A 292 0.66 29.02 0.94
CA GLN A 292 -0.49 29.92 0.96
C GLN A 292 -0.48 30.73 2.26
N LEU A 293 -0.01 31.97 2.21
CA LEU A 293 -0.01 32.90 3.34
C LEU A 293 -1.37 33.54 3.61
N ALA A 294 -2.29 33.48 2.65
CA ALA A 294 -3.64 33.97 2.83
C ALA A 294 -4.52 32.94 3.53
N LYS A 295 -5.34 33.40 4.47
CA LYS A 295 -6.38 32.58 5.08
C LYS A 295 -7.27 32.05 3.94
N ARG A 296 -7.33 30.73 3.76
CA ARG A 296 -8.24 30.11 2.77
C ARG A 296 -9.67 30.55 3.11
N GLN A 297 -10.21 31.48 2.36
CA GLN A 297 -11.66 31.60 2.30
C GLN A 297 -12.14 30.33 1.60
N SER A 298 -12.77 29.46 2.38
CA SER A 298 -13.43 28.28 1.82
C SER A 298 -14.46 28.80 0.81
N PRO A 299 -14.32 28.56 -0.49
CA PRO A 299 -15.39 28.93 -1.41
C PRO A 299 -16.59 28.10 -1.00
N ILE A 300 -17.68 28.77 -0.67
CA ILE A 300 -18.88 28.17 -0.06
C ILE A 300 -19.50 27.10 -0.97
N PHE A 301 -19.22 27.14 -2.27
CA PHE A 301 -19.86 26.26 -3.25
C PHE A 301 -18.92 25.57 -4.25
N LEU A 302 -17.64 25.93 -4.31
CA LEU A 302 -16.71 25.39 -5.29
C LEU A 302 -15.43 24.94 -4.58
N SER A 303 -15.16 23.64 -4.61
CA SER A 303 -13.89 23.06 -4.18
C SER A 303 -13.37 22.11 -5.26
N PRO A 304 -12.06 21.82 -5.32
CA PRO A 304 -11.50 20.83 -6.26
C PRO A 304 -12.19 19.47 -6.19
N SER A 305 -12.88 19.17 -5.09
CA SER A 305 -13.61 17.92 -4.90
C SER A 305 -15.03 17.92 -5.49
N ASN A 306 -15.58 19.06 -5.88
CA ASN A 306 -16.93 19.18 -6.44
C ASN A 306 -16.99 19.93 -7.78
N VAL A 307 -15.86 20.37 -8.31
CA VAL A 307 -15.75 20.96 -9.66
C VAL A 307 -14.89 20.02 -10.51
N GLN A 308 -15.42 19.65 -11.64
CA GLN A 308 -14.70 18.82 -12.61
C GLN A 308 -13.74 19.69 -13.41
N ASP A 309 -12.45 19.56 -13.23
CA ASP A 309 -11.41 20.20 -14.02
C ASP A 309 -11.29 19.53 -15.39
N GLY A 310 -11.97 20.09 -16.38
CA GLY A 310 -11.76 19.76 -17.79
C GLY A 310 -12.32 18.41 -18.25
N PHE A 311 -12.31 18.27 -19.56
CA PHE A 311 -12.75 17.06 -20.26
C PHE A 311 -11.61 16.04 -20.26
N PHE A 312 -11.69 15.01 -19.44
CA PHE A 312 -10.77 13.89 -19.52
C PHE A 312 -11.15 13.03 -20.75
N PRO A 313 -10.23 12.74 -21.70
CA PRO A 313 -10.49 11.86 -22.82
C PRO A 313 -10.49 10.40 -22.33
N GLY A 314 -11.52 10.02 -21.58
CA GLY A 314 -11.79 8.63 -21.21
C GLY A 314 -12.95 8.06 -22.02
N PRO A 315 -13.18 6.74 -21.99
CA PRO A 315 -14.37 6.17 -22.61
C PRO A 315 -15.59 6.90 -22.05
N VAL A 316 -16.39 7.45 -22.96
CA VAL A 316 -17.61 8.19 -22.63
C VAL A 316 -18.45 7.26 -21.76
N GLY A 317 -18.60 7.60 -20.48
CA GLY A 317 -19.58 6.94 -19.65
C GLY A 317 -20.95 7.03 -20.32
N PRO A 318 -21.88 6.10 -20.06
CA PRO A 318 -23.18 6.14 -20.67
C PRO A 318 -23.77 7.54 -20.48
N SER A 319 -24.11 8.19 -21.59
CA SER A 319 -24.80 9.48 -21.59
C SER A 319 -26.00 9.34 -20.65
N ALA A 320 -26.04 10.19 -19.63
CA ALA A 320 -27.25 10.33 -18.83
C ALA A 320 -28.43 10.64 -19.74
N PRO A 321 -29.64 10.10 -19.45
CA PRO A 321 -30.83 10.26 -20.26
C PRO A 321 -31.27 11.72 -20.38
#